data_52f00bf1e2c01c55834c13cac3eacdfe
#
_entry.id   52f00bf1e2c01c55834c13cac3eacdfe
#
_cell.length_a   1.000
_cell.length_b   1.000
_cell.length_c   1.000
_cell.angle_alpha   90.00
_cell.angle_beta   90.00
_cell.angle_gamma   90.00
#
_symmetry.space_group_name_H-M   'P 1'
#
loop_
_entity.id
_entity.type
_entity.pdbx_description
1 polymer ?
#
loop_
_entity_poly.entity_id
_entity_poly.type
_entity_poly.pdbx_seq_one_letter_code
_entity_poly.pdbx_strand_id
1 'polypeptide(L)'
;MEEQDDNTNVGDKNNALSSDDRNEVRYFWDGGLLANTPLRQTILAHKYYWQRVRKVEGDLPRLRFGIINLHPLKQEYLPSDYDGVVDRKNDIIYHDRTEFDENVAVLMSDFMTLAQRLLKLAEESGASEEAVQMILNERTKGVGFDTRKQLRYGDLLKGKIDVDFVARLERKNDSHTISNKIFDFTRDTILQLIQDGYEETKDQLKKVFETKELK
;
A
#
# COMPACT_ATOMS: atom_id res chain seq x y z
N MET A 1 -29.29 -43.76 -33.18
CA MET A 1 -29.31 -42.31 -32.97
C MET A 1 -28.67 -42.12 -31.59
N GLU A 2 -27.34 -42.05 -31.63
CA GLU A 2 -26.45 -42.07 -30.45
C GLU A 2 -26.21 -40.65 -29.99
N GLU A 3 -26.51 -40.38 -28.73
CA GLU A 3 -26.11 -39.15 -28.01
C GLU A 3 -24.65 -39.33 -27.59
N GLN A 4 -23.79 -38.46 -28.09
CA GLN A 4 -22.42 -38.33 -27.61
C GLN A 4 -22.38 -37.31 -26.48
N ASP A 5 -22.10 -37.81 -25.29
CA ASP A 5 -21.71 -37.00 -24.11
C ASP A 5 -20.32 -36.43 -24.35
N ASP A 6 -20.23 -35.10 -24.54
CA ASP A 6 -18.96 -34.38 -24.65
C ASP A 6 -18.54 -33.85 -23.25
N ASN A 7 -17.79 -34.71 -22.55
CA ASN A 7 -17.27 -34.44 -21.22
C ASN A 7 -15.91 -33.73 -21.37
N THR A 8 -15.92 -32.42 -21.66
CA THR A 8 -14.70 -31.61 -21.71
C THR A 8 -14.17 -31.37 -20.30
N ASN A 9 -13.25 -32.22 -19.93
CA ASN A 9 -12.40 -32.15 -18.77
C ASN A 9 -11.48 -30.90 -18.89
N VAL A 10 -11.83 -29.79 -18.23
CA VAL A 10 -10.97 -28.59 -18.13
C VAL A 10 -9.86 -28.90 -17.15
N GLY A 11 -8.81 -29.50 -17.66
CA GLY A 11 -7.58 -29.74 -16.94
C GLY A 11 -6.96 -28.44 -16.46
N ASP A 12 -6.74 -28.41 -15.16
CA ASP A 12 -5.97 -27.41 -14.43
C ASP A 12 -4.53 -27.35 -15.02
N LYS A 13 -4.32 -26.43 -15.95
CA LYS A 13 -2.99 -26.17 -16.49
C LYS A 13 -2.19 -25.44 -15.43
N ASN A 14 -1.51 -26.18 -14.58
CA ASN A 14 -0.36 -25.69 -13.83
C ASN A 14 0.56 -24.96 -14.79
N ASN A 15 0.60 -23.65 -14.69
CA ASN A 15 1.45 -22.77 -15.47
C ASN A 15 2.90 -22.91 -14.96
N ALA A 16 3.50 -24.07 -15.18
CA ALA A 16 4.95 -24.22 -15.11
C ALA A 16 5.51 -23.47 -16.31
N LEU A 17 6.18 -22.35 -16.07
CA LEU A 17 6.94 -21.61 -17.08
C LEU A 17 7.76 -22.59 -17.91
N SER A 18 7.51 -22.66 -19.21
CA SER A 18 8.27 -23.54 -20.11
C SER A 18 9.75 -23.13 -20.10
N SER A 19 10.63 -24.07 -20.37
CA SER A 19 12.08 -23.81 -20.42
C SER A 19 12.47 -22.76 -21.49
N ASP A 20 11.61 -22.52 -22.46
CA ASP A 20 11.77 -21.49 -23.50
C ASP A 20 11.55 -20.06 -22.99
N ASP A 21 10.73 -19.89 -21.96
CA ASP A 21 10.46 -18.57 -21.37
C ASP A 21 11.69 -17.95 -20.65
N ARG A 22 12.72 -18.75 -20.37
CA ARG A 22 13.91 -18.29 -19.62
C ARG A 22 14.86 -17.41 -20.41
N ASN A 23 14.78 -17.43 -21.73
CA ASN A 23 15.67 -16.65 -22.63
C ASN A 23 14.95 -15.51 -23.35
N GLU A 24 13.68 -15.24 -23.01
CA GLU A 24 12.95 -14.11 -23.59
C GLU A 24 13.48 -12.80 -23.00
N VAL A 25 13.97 -11.90 -23.84
CA VAL A 25 14.37 -10.54 -23.44
C VAL A 25 13.11 -9.75 -23.17
N ARG A 26 12.93 -9.34 -21.91
CA ARG A 26 11.80 -8.50 -21.49
C ARG A 26 12.28 -7.12 -21.09
N TYR A 27 11.55 -6.11 -21.52
CA TYR A 27 11.82 -4.72 -21.16
C TYR A 27 10.84 -4.31 -20.07
N PHE A 28 11.36 -3.67 -19.04
CA PHE A 28 10.57 -3.18 -17.90
C PHE A 28 10.74 -1.68 -17.76
N TRP A 29 9.67 -1.03 -17.39
CA TRP A 29 9.71 0.36 -16.94
C TRP A 29 9.82 0.41 -15.43
N ASP A 30 10.41 1.49 -14.91
CA ASP A 30 10.45 1.74 -13.48
C ASP A 30 9.01 1.88 -12.95
N GLY A 31 8.69 1.11 -11.90
CA GLY A 31 7.40 1.16 -11.24
C GLY A 31 7.04 2.54 -10.68
N GLY A 32 8.04 3.36 -10.33
CA GLY A 32 7.89 4.73 -9.86
C GLY A 32 7.16 5.65 -10.86
N LEU A 33 7.22 5.34 -12.16
CA LEU A 33 6.44 6.04 -13.19
C LEU A 33 4.93 5.87 -13.03
N LEU A 34 4.49 4.73 -12.46
CA LEU A 34 3.07 4.43 -12.26
C LEU A 34 2.60 4.78 -10.85
N ALA A 35 3.42 4.46 -9.85
CA ALA A 35 3.13 4.73 -8.45
C ALA A 35 4.45 4.80 -7.66
N ASN A 36 4.89 6.00 -7.35
CA ASN A 36 6.13 6.20 -6.59
C ASN A 36 6.03 5.64 -5.16
N THR A 37 4.86 5.75 -4.55
CA THR A 37 4.57 5.15 -3.24
C THR A 37 3.37 4.20 -3.37
N PRO A 38 3.58 2.90 -3.70
CA PRO A 38 2.50 1.96 -3.98
C PRO A 38 1.87 1.39 -2.70
N LEU A 39 1.40 2.25 -1.77
CA LEU A 39 0.84 1.87 -0.47
C LEU A 39 -0.35 0.92 -0.62
N ARG A 40 -1.31 1.28 -1.45
CA ARG A 40 -2.51 0.47 -1.69
C ARG A 40 -2.17 -0.91 -2.25
N GLN A 41 -1.26 -0.96 -3.23
CA GLN A 41 -0.81 -2.22 -3.82
C GLN A 41 -0.11 -3.10 -2.80
N THR A 42 0.67 -2.51 -1.90
CA THR A 42 1.36 -3.23 -0.83
C THR A 42 0.36 -3.83 0.17
N ILE A 43 -0.69 -3.08 0.58
CA ILE A 43 -1.75 -3.60 1.43
C ILE A 43 -2.49 -4.77 0.75
N LEU A 44 -2.83 -4.63 -0.52
CA LEU A 44 -3.49 -5.70 -1.29
C LEU A 44 -2.61 -6.93 -1.47
N ALA A 45 -1.31 -6.74 -1.74
CA ALA A 45 -0.35 -7.84 -1.85
C ALA A 45 -0.17 -8.59 -0.53
N HIS A 46 -0.10 -7.86 0.60
CA HIS A 46 -0.07 -8.46 1.94
C HIS A 46 -1.30 -9.32 2.19
N LYS A 47 -2.50 -8.77 1.93
CA LYS A 47 -3.76 -9.50 2.08
C LYS A 47 -3.79 -10.75 1.20
N TYR A 48 -3.44 -10.62 -0.08
CA TYR A 48 -3.38 -11.75 -1.00
C TYR A 48 -2.43 -12.85 -0.51
N TYR A 49 -1.22 -12.47 -0.09
CA TYR A 49 -0.21 -13.42 0.39
C TYR A 49 -0.74 -14.23 1.58
N TRP A 50 -1.24 -13.57 2.61
CA TRP A 50 -1.69 -14.27 3.81
C TRP A 50 -2.97 -15.09 3.58
N GLN A 51 -3.95 -14.56 2.86
CA GLN A 51 -5.21 -15.27 2.62
C GLN A 51 -5.10 -16.36 1.56
N ARG A 52 -4.40 -16.09 0.44
CA ARG A 52 -4.39 -17.00 -0.71
C ARG A 52 -3.21 -17.95 -0.69
N VAL A 53 -2.02 -17.46 -0.36
CA VAL A 53 -0.81 -18.28 -0.35
C VAL A 53 -0.65 -19.03 0.97
N ARG A 54 -0.78 -18.32 2.10
CA ARG A 54 -0.61 -18.89 3.43
C ARG A 54 -1.89 -19.49 4.02
N LYS A 55 -3.05 -19.27 3.39
CA LYS A 55 -4.35 -19.79 3.80
C LYS A 55 -4.74 -19.42 5.25
N VAL A 56 -4.35 -18.24 5.71
CA VAL A 56 -4.72 -17.75 7.04
C VAL A 56 -6.19 -17.35 7.02
N GLU A 57 -6.95 -17.92 7.94
CA GLU A 57 -8.34 -17.56 8.22
C GLU A 57 -8.38 -16.62 9.44
N GLY A 58 -9.25 -15.63 9.40
CA GLY A 58 -9.37 -14.62 10.46
C GLY A 58 -8.53 -13.37 10.23
N ASP A 59 -8.07 -12.76 11.33
CA ASP A 59 -7.28 -11.53 11.30
C ASP A 59 -5.88 -11.82 10.74
N LEU A 60 -5.41 -10.91 9.89
CA LEU A 60 -4.11 -11.06 9.24
C LEU A 60 -3.00 -10.44 10.11
N PRO A 61 -1.74 -10.86 9.92
CA PRO A 61 -0.63 -10.25 10.62
C PRO A 61 -0.57 -8.74 10.40
N ARG A 62 -0.21 -8.01 11.47
CA ARG A 62 -0.06 -6.56 11.44
C ARG A 62 0.92 -6.14 10.36
N LEU A 63 0.56 -5.10 9.62
CA LEU A 63 1.40 -4.51 8.58
C LEU A 63 1.92 -3.15 9.05
N ARG A 64 3.24 -3.00 9.08
CA ARG A 64 3.89 -1.75 9.47
C ARG A 64 4.53 -1.08 8.28
N PHE A 65 4.28 0.22 8.13
CA PHE A 65 4.84 1.04 7.07
C PHE A 65 5.82 2.07 7.59
N GLY A 66 6.95 2.20 6.90
CA GLY A 66 7.78 3.40 6.89
C GLY A 66 7.74 3.99 5.49
N ILE A 67 7.40 5.26 5.37
CA ILE A 67 7.33 5.97 4.09
C ILE A 67 8.49 6.94 4.03
N ILE A 68 9.26 6.90 2.93
CA ILE A 68 10.34 7.82 2.65
C ILE A 68 9.98 8.60 1.39
N ASN A 69 9.74 9.90 1.56
CA ASN A 69 9.46 10.82 0.47
C ASN A 69 10.71 11.64 0.14
N LEU A 70 11.29 11.37 -1.02
CA LEU A 70 12.51 12.04 -1.49
C LEU A 70 12.21 13.34 -2.25
N HIS A 71 10.96 13.59 -2.60
CA HIS A 71 10.55 14.73 -3.39
C HIS A 71 9.82 15.75 -2.51
N PRO A 72 10.39 16.95 -2.28
CA PRO A 72 9.82 17.93 -1.37
C PRO A 72 8.49 18.47 -1.90
N LEU A 73 7.49 18.57 -1.02
CA LEU A 73 6.19 19.15 -1.35
C LEU A 73 6.30 20.66 -1.57
N LYS A 74 7.10 21.33 -0.75
CA LYS A 74 7.24 22.78 -0.75
C LYS A 74 8.63 23.16 -1.26
N GLN A 75 8.69 24.28 -1.93
CA GLN A 75 9.91 24.93 -2.36
C GLN A 75 9.87 26.38 -1.91
N GLU A 76 10.95 26.86 -1.31
CA GLU A 76 11.01 28.24 -0.78
C GLU A 76 11.21 29.27 -1.88
N TYR A 77 11.90 28.89 -2.95
CA TYR A 77 12.29 29.79 -4.04
C TYR A 77 11.71 29.34 -5.38
N LEU A 78 11.31 30.28 -6.20
CA LEU A 78 10.92 29.99 -7.59
C LEU A 78 12.19 29.74 -8.42
N PRO A 79 12.23 28.66 -9.19
CA PRO A 79 13.35 28.41 -10.12
C PRO A 79 13.50 29.54 -11.12
N SER A 80 14.72 30.00 -11.36
CA SER A 80 15.04 31.07 -12.30
C SER A 80 15.57 30.55 -13.65
N ASP A 81 15.85 29.27 -13.75
CA ASP A 81 16.39 28.62 -14.93
C ASP A 81 15.58 27.38 -15.34
N TYR A 82 15.87 26.87 -16.53
CA TYR A 82 15.16 25.71 -17.09
C TYR A 82 15.36 24.44 -16.26
N ASP A 83 16.57 24.20 -15.77
CA ASP A 83 16.91 23.00 -15.04
C ASP A 83 16.19 22.95 -13.68
N GLY A 84 16.12 24.07 -12.99
CA GLY A 84 15.36 24.22 -11.76
C GLY A 84 13.85 24.03 -11.98
N VAL A 85 13.31 24.50 -13.10
CA VAL A 85 11.88 24.26 -13.47
C VAL A 85 11.64 22.78 -13.72
N VAL A 86 12.56 22.09 -14.43
CA VAL A 86 12.45 20.65 -14.68
C VAL A 86 12.55 19.87 -13.38
N ASP A 87 13.48 20.22 -12.49
CA ASP A 87 13.63 19.61 -11.18
C ASP A 87 12.34 19.76 -10.35
N ARG A 88 11.80 20.97 -10.27
CA ARG A 88 10.53 21.22 -9.58
C ARG A 88 9.36 20.46 -10.18
N LYS A 89 9.29 20.36 -11.48
CA LYS A 89 8.29 19.53 -12.18
C LYS A 89 8.38 18.07 -11.72
N ASN A 90 9.59 17.52 -11.61
CA ASN A 90 9.83 16.15 -11.15
C ASN A 90 9.40 15.99 -9.67
N ASP A 91 9.73 16.94 -8.80
CA ASP A 91 9.26 16.94 -7.43
C ASP A 91 7.73 16.88 -7.34
N ILE A 92 7.03 17.66 -8.15
CA ILE A 92 5.56 17.67 -8.19
C ILE A 92 4.99 16.34 -8.73
N ILE A 93 5.63 15.75 -9.72
CA ILE A 93 5.16 14.48 -10.33
C ILE A 93 5.38 13.31 -9.38
N TYR A 94 6.56 13.22 -8.76
CA TYR A 94 6.97 12.09 -7.93
C TYR A 94 6.74 12.30 -6.44
N HIS A 95 6.23 13.47 -6.06
CA HIS A 95 5.82 13.71 -4.68
C HIS A 95 4.84 12.64 -4.20
N ASP A 96 5.06 12.19 -2.97
CA ASP A 96 4.17 11.23 -2.33
C ASP A 96 2.78 11.82 -2.05
N ARG A 97 1.75 11.11 -2.43
CA ARG A 97 0.33 11.49 -2.30
C ARG A 97 -0.47 10.50 -1.47
N THR A 98 0.21 9.69 -0.66
CA THR A 98 -0.44 8.60 0.08
C THR A 98 -1.06 9.01 1.40
N GLU A 99 -0.96 10.26 1.83
CA GLU A 99 -1.52 10.72 3.12
C GLU A 99 -3.02 10.41 3.24
N PHE A 100 -3.78 10.61 2.16
CA PHE A 100 -5.19 10.25 2.13
C PHE A 100 -5.39 8.72 2.24
N ASP A 101 -4.62 7.93 1.50
CA ASP A 101 -4.70 6.47 1.53
C ASP A 101 -4.29 5.91 2.89
N GLU A 102 -3.32 6.53 3.59
CA GLU A 102 -2.96 6.19 4.95
C GLU A 102 -4.13 6.39 5.92
N ASN A 103 -4.72 7.58 5.89
CA ASN A 103 -5.85 7.91 6.75
C ASN A 103 -7.04 6.99 6.48
N VAL A 104 -7.32 6.68 5.22
CA VAL A 104 -8.37 5.72 4.84
C VAL A 104 -8.05 4.33 5.37
N ALA A 105 -6.81 3.85 5.24
CA ALA A 105 -6.42 2.52 5.72
C ALA A 105 -6.58 2.37 7.24
N VAL A 106 -6.17 3.38 8.01
CA VAL A 106 -6.35 3.42 9.47
C VAL A 106 -7.83 3.46 9.82
N LEU A 107 -8.60 4.36 9.22
CA LEU A 107 -10.04 4.50 9.46
C LEU A 107 -10.79 3.20 9.15
N MET A 108 -10.45 2.52 8.07
CA MET A 108 -11.05 1.23 7.73
C MET A 108 -10.71 0.14 8.77
N SER A 109 -9.48 0.12 9.28
CA SER A 109 -9.09 -0.78 10.38
C SER A 109 -9.92 -0.52 11.64
N ASP A 110 -10.14 0.76 11.98
CA ASP A 110 -10.94 1.16 13.14
C ASP A 110 -12.41 0.77 12.98
N PHE A 111 -13.01 0.99 11.79
CA PHE A 111 -14.37 0.54 11.49
C PHE A 111 -14.52 -0.97 11.60
N MET A 112 -13.57 -1.74 11.10
CA MET A 112 -13.60 -3.20 11.23
C MET A 112 -13.51 -3.63 12.71
N THR A 113 -12.67 -2.96 13.49
CA THR A 113 -12.54 -3.20 14.93
C THR A 113 -13.85 -2.89 15.64
N LEU A 114 -14.48 -1.76 15.35
CA LEU A 114 -15.77 -1.38 15.92
C LEU A 114 -16.84 -2.41 15.57
N ALA A 115 -16.94 -2.80 14.30
CA ALA A 115 -17.93 -3.80 13.86
C ALA A 115 -17.73 -5.16 14.54
N GLN A 116 -16.49 -5.64 14.68
CA GLN A 116 -16.17 -6.87 15.42
C GLN A 116 -16.59 -6.77 16.89
N ARG A 117 -16.35 -5.63 17.55
CA ARG A 117 -16.78 -5.40 18.95
C ARG A 117 -18.29 -5.39 19.08
N LEU A 118 -19.01 -4.77 18.13
CA LEU A 118 -20.48 -4.74 18.12
C LEU A 118 -21.06 -6.14 17.90
N LEU A 119 -20.49 -6.94 17.01
CA LEU A 119 -20.89 -8.33 16.81
C LEU A 119 -20.71 -9.15 18.10
N LYS A 120 -19.56 -9.03 18.73
CA LYS A 120 -19.30 -9.70 20.02
C LYS A 120 -20.30 -9.28 21.10
N LEU A 121 -20.59 -7.98 21.20
CA LEU A 121 -21.58 -7.45 22.14
C LEU A 121 -22.98 -8.01 21.83
N ALA A 122 -23.38 -8.11 20.56
CA ALA A 122 -24.65 -8.69 20.16
C ALA A 122 -24.76 -10.16 20.58
N GLU A 123 -23.72 -10.96 20.38
CA GLU A 123 -23.63 -12.35 20.84
C GLU A 123 -23.78 -12.44 22.37
N GLU A 124 -23.02 -11.64 23.11
CA GLU A 124 -23.06 -11.59 24.58
C GLU A 124 -24.42 -11.12 25.12
N SER A 125 -25.15 -10.31 24.36
CA SER A 125 -26.49 -9.79 24.70
C SER A 125 -27.63 -10.74 24.30
N GLY A 126 -27.32 -11.92 23.75
CA GLY A 126 -28.31 -12.92 23.36
C GLY A 126 -29.08 -12.60 22.07
N ALA A 127 -28.47 -11.81 21.18
CA ALA A 127 -29.02 -11.60 19.84
C ALA A 127 -29.10 -12.93 19.08
N SER A 128 -30.19 -13.12 18.33
CA SER A 128 -30.36 -14.35 17.54
C SER A 128 -29.28 -14.45 16.48
N GLU A 129 -28.63 -15.60 16.40
CA GLU A 129 -27.58 -15.87 15.41
C GLU A 129 -28.12 -15.71 13.99
N GLU A 130 -29.39 -16.13 13.75
CA GLU A 130 -30.03 -15.99 12.44
C GLU A 130 -30.17 -14.51 12.04
N ALA A 131 -30.53 -13.63 12.99
CA ALA A 131 -30.65 -12.20 12.73
C ALA A 131 -29.30 -11.57 12.39
N VAL A 132 -28.25 -11.94 13.10
CA VAL A 132 -26.89 -11.49 12.83
C VAL A 132 -26.43 -11.98 11.46
N GLN A 133 -26.63 -13.25 11.14
CA GLN A 133 -26.27 -13.83 9.85
C GLN A 133 -27.07 -13.24 8.69
N MET A 134 -28.32 -12.87 8.91
CA MET A 134 -29.12 -12.17 7.90
C MET A 134 -28.44 -10.87 7.48
N ILE A 135 -28.02 -10.04 8.44
CA ILE A 135 -27.31 -8.77 8.18
C ILE A 135 -25.97 -9.03 7.48
N LEU A 136 -25.16 -9.97 8.00
CA LEU A 136 -23.85 -10.28 7.44
C LEU A 136 -23.94 -10.82 6.00
N ASN A 137 -25.05 -11.44 5.63
CA ASN A 137 -25.31 -11.97 4.30
C ASN A 137 -25.86 -10.94 3.31
N GLU A 138 -26.25 -9.76 3.74
CA GLU A 138 -26.65 -8.68 2.85
C GLU A 138 -25.50 -8.24 1.93
N ARG A 139 -25.86 -7.85 0.71
CA ARG A 139 -24.89 -7.40 -0.30
C ARG A 139 -24.48 -5.96 -0.06
N THR A 140 -23.18 -5.70 -0.18
CA THR A 140 -22.63 -4.33 -0.16
C THR A 140 -22.96 -3.62 -1.48
N LYS A 141 -22.88 -2.29 -1.49
CA LYS A 141 -22.94 -1.51 -2.73
C LYS A 141 -21.64 -1.61 -3.54
N GLY A 142 -20.52 -1.87 -2.86
CA GLY A 142 -19.21 -1.96 -3.47
C GLY A 142 -18.86 -3.35 -3.99
N VAL A 143 -17.83 -3.44 -4.80
CA VAL A 143 -17.24 -4.69 -5.29
C VAL A 143 -15.83 -4.87 -4.72
N GLY A 144 -15.41 -6.12 -4.56
CA GLY A 144 -14.05 -6.44 -4.13
C GLY A 144 -13.00 -5.96 -5.13
N PHE A 145 -11.89 -5.44 -4.63
CA PHE A 145 -10.81 -4.90 -5.47
C PHE A 145 -10.12 -5.97 -6.31
N ASP A 146 -9.95 -7.15 -5.76
CA ASP A 146 -9.24 -8.29 -6.36
C ASP A 146 -10.13 -9.12 -7.29
N THR A 147 -11.41 -9.28 -6.94
CA THR A 147 -12.31 -10.18 -7.66
C THR A 147 -13.34 -9.46 -8.51
N ARG A 148 -13.53 -8.16 -8.32
CA ARG A 148 -14.63 -7.36 -8.89
C ARG A 148 -16.02 -7.95 -8.64
N LYS A 149 -16.14 -8.86 -7.68
CA LYS A 149 -17.41 -9.45 -7.26
C LYS A 149 -18.04 -8.59 -6.18
N GLN A 150 -19.36 -8.53 -6.18
CA GLN A 150 -20.12 -7.88 -5.12
C GLN A 150 -19.90 -8.65 -3.82
N LEU A 151 -19.46 -7.93 -2.78
CA LEU A 151 -19.19 -8.48 -1.46
C LEU A 151 -20.47 -8.52 -0.62
N ARG A 152 -20.45 -9.32 0.43
CA ARG A 152 -21.42 -9.27 1.54
C ARG A 152 -20.81 -8.52 2.71
N TYR A 153 -21.63 -8.04 3.66
CA TYR A 153 -21.07 -7.36 4.85
C TYR A 153 -20.11 -8.25 5.64
N GLY A 154 -20.44 -9.55 5.80
CA GLY A 154 -19.53 -10.50 6.42
C GLY A 154 -18.18 -10.66 5.72
N ASP A 155 -18.11 -10.45 4.41
CA ASP A 155 -16.83 -10.51 3.67
C ASP A 155 -15.95 -9.29 3.95
N LEU A 156 -16.55 -8.14 4.32
CA LEU A 156 -15.78 -6.95 4.72
C LEU A 156 -15.04 -7.17 6.03
N LEU A 157 -15.57 -8.01 6.92
CA LEU A 157 -14.99 -8.31 8.23
C LEU A 157 -13.91 -9.40 8.18
N LYS A 158 -13.81 -10.11 7.05
CA LYS A 158 -12.79 -11.16 6.87
C LYS A 158 -11.45 -10.57 6.50
N GLY A 159 -10.40 -11.09 7.13
CA GLY A 159 -9.03 -10.70 6.83
C GLY A 159 -8.75 -9.24 7.18
N LYS A 160 -9.15 -8.84 8.39
CA LYS A 160 -8.73 -7.56 8.96
C LYS A 160 -7.22 -7.49 8.99
N ILE A 161 -6.70 -6.35 8.57
CA ILE A 161 -5.28 -6.00 8.68
C ILE A 161 -5.20 -4.83 9.65
N ASP A 162 -4.44 -5.02 10.72
CA ASP A 162 -4.04 -3.93 11.58
C ASP A 162 -2.87 -3.19 10.92
N VAL A 163 -3.12 -1.96 10.49
CA VAL A 163 -2.14 -1.13 9.76
C VAL A 163 -1.57 -0.10 10.72
N ASP A 164 -0.25 -0.09 10.85
CA ASP A 164 0.48 0.83 11.70
C ASP A 164 1.51 1.63 10.87
N PHE A 165 1.38 2.95 10.86
CA PHE A 165 2.35 3.83 10.24
C PHE A 165 3.43 4.19 11.26
N VAL A 166 4.62 3.66 11.08
CA VAL A 166 5.73 3.82 12.02
C VAL A 166 6.38 5.18 11.90
N ALA A 167 6.67 5.60 10.67
CA ALA A 167 7.31 6.87 10.37
C ALA A 167 7.03 7.30 8.92
N ARG A 168 6.91 8.63 8.74
CA ARG A 168 6.98 9.30 7.46
C ARG A 168 8.22 10.18 7.49
N LEU A 169 9.16 9.91 6.62
CA LEU A 169 10.39 10.68 6.45
C LEU A 169 10.26 11.51 5.18
N GLU A 170 10.39 12.81 5.30
CA GLU A 170 10.25 13.74 4.19
C GLU A 170 11.52 14.55 4.03
N ARG A 171 12.01 14.66 2.82
CA ARG A 171 13.09 15.57 2.47
C ARG A 171 12.58 17.01 2.60
N LYS A 172 13.20 17.79 3.48
CA LYS A 172 12.81 19.18 3.76
C LYS A 172 13.79 20.18 3.20
N ASN A 173 15.08 19.86 3.30
CA ASN A 173 16.15 20.74 2.87
C ASN A 173 16.60 20.34 1.47
N ASP A 174 16.07 21.00 0.50
CA ASP A 174 16.57 20.89 -0.86
C ASP A 174 17.35 22.14 -1.17
N SER A 175 18.68 22.02 -1.13
CA SER A 175 19.59 23.10 -1.53
C SER A 175 19.63 23.21 -3.04
N HIS A 176 18.55 23.45 -3.73
CA HIS A 176 18.34 23.58 -5.18
C HIS A 176 19.53 24.04 -6.07
N THR A 177 20.73 24.04 -5.52
CA THR A 177 21.97 24.40 -6.20
C THR A 177 22.47 23.32 -7.13
N ILE A 178 21.90 22.12 -7.08
CA ILE A 178 22.29 21.00 -7.93
C ILE A 178 21.19 20.78 -8.95
N SER A 179 21.35 21.36 -10.11
CA SER A 179 20.44 21.24 -11.24
C SER A 179 20.27 19.81 -11.79
N ASN A 180 21.02 18.83 -11.27
CA ASN A 180 21.02 17.45 -11.74
C ASN A 180 21.04 16.43 -10.59
N LYS A 181 20.19 16.57 -9.60
CA LYS A 181 20.08 15.62 -8.47
C LYS A 181 19.89 14.17 -8.90
N ILE A 182 19.21 13.95 -10.01
CA ILE A 182 18.95 12.62 -10.56
C ILE A 182 20.14 12.07 -11.34
N PHE A 183 21.05 12.94 -11.82
CA PHE A 183 22.14 12.59 -12.71
C PHE A 183 23.54 12.85 -12.13
N ASP A 184 23.64 13.53 -11.00
CA ASP A 184 24.92 13.79 -10.35
C ASP A 184 25.29 12.66 -9.39
N PHE A 185 26.09 11.74 -9.88
CA PHE A 185 26.63 10.61 -9.12
C PHE A 185 28.09 10.85 -8.69
N THR A 186 28.53 12.11 -8.59
CA THR A 186 29.84 12.39 -8.05
C THR A 186 29.95 11.97 -6.59
N ARG A 187 31.15 11.58 -6.17
CA ARG A 187 31.37 11.09 -4.80
C ARG A 187 30.94 12.13 -3.76
N ASP A 188 31.23 13.38 -4.00
CA ASP A 188 30.99 14.47 -3.03
C ASP A 188 29.49 14.71 -2.89
N THR A 189 28.74 14.72 -4.00
CA THR A 189 27.27 14.81 -3.99
C THR A 189 26.64 13.62 -3.26
N ILE A 190 27.09 12.39 -3.53
CA ILE A 190 26.57 11.20 -2.85
C ILE A 190 26.81 11.27 -1.34
N LEU A 191 28.03 11.64 -0.90
CA LEU A 191 28.35 11.74 0.51
C LEU A 191 27.53 12.83 1.20
N GLN A 192 27.32 13.97 0.54
CA GLN A 192 26.49 15.05 1.06
C GLN A 192 25.03 14.59 1.22
N LEU A 193 24.44 13.95 0.21
CA LEU A 193 23.06 13.43 0.27
C LEU A 193 22.88 12.38 1.36
N ILE A 194 23.89 11.52 1.59
CA ILE A 194 23.85 10.55 2.70
C ILE A 194 23.86 11.28 4.05
N GLN A 195 24.69 12.30 4.21
CA GLN A 195 24.76 13.07 5.45
C GLN A 195 23.46 13.82 5.70
N ASP A 196 22.92 14.51 4.69
CA ASP A 196 21.66 15.26 4.79
C ASP A 196 20.50 14.32 5.15
N GLY A 197 20.39 13.16 4.47
CA GLY A 197 19.39 12.16 4.77
C GLY A 197 19.51 11.58 6.19
N TYR A 198 20.74 11.41 6.68
CA TYR A 198 20.97 10.96 8.06
C TYR A 198 20.46 11.99 9.09
N GLU A 199 20.83 13.26 8.93
CA GLU A 199 20.42 14.31 9.89
C GLU A 199 18.92 14.56 9.83
N GLU A 200 18.31 14.64 8.65
CA GLU A 200 16.86 14.78 8.51
C GLU A 200 16.09 13.60 9.11
N THR A 201 16.56 12.37 8.90
CA THR A 201 15.95 11.18 9.47
C THR A 201 16.02 11.18 10.98
N LYS A 202 17.18 11.49 11.55
CA LYS A 202 17.40 11.56 12.99
C LYS A 202 16.46 12.55 13.66
N ASP A 203 16.31 13.74 13.09
CA ASP A 203 15.42 14.78 13.63
C ASP A 203 13.94 14.41 13.54
N GLN A 204 13.53 13.77 12.44
CA GLN A 204 12.14 13.37 12.25
C GLN A 204 11.77 12.18 13.14
N LEU A 205 12.64 11.18 13.25
CA LEU A 205 12.41 10.03 14.12
C LEU A 205 12.35 10.44 15.59
N LYS A 206 13.21 11.35 16.03
CA LYS A 206 13.17 11.86 17.41
C LYS A 206 11.80 12.42 17.75
N LYS A 207 11.20 13.24 16.87
CA LYS A 207 9.86 13.78 17.05
C LYS A 207 8.77 12.71 17.09
N VAL A 208 8.89 11.66 16.25
CA VAL A 208 7.94 10.54 16.22
C VAL A 208 7.95 9.74 17.54
N PHE A 209 9.13 9.50 18.10
CA PHE A 209 9.26 8.78 19.37
C PHE A 209 8.80 9.60 20.55
N GLU A 210 9.16 10.88 20.64
CA GLU A 210 8.70 11.80 21.67
C GLU A 210 7.16 11.92 21.70
N THR A 211 6.51 11.92 20.53
CA THR A 211 5.03 11.99 20.44
C THR A 211 4.37 10.67 20.84
N LYS A 212 5.03 9.53 20.68
CA LYS A 212 4.49 8.21 21.08
C LYS A 212 4.62 7.94 22.58
N GLU A 213 5.58 8.55 23.27
CA GLU A 213 5.71 8.46 24.73
C GLU A 213 4.67 9.27 25.50
N LEU A 214 3.99 10.21 24.83
CA LEU A 214 2.95 11.07 25.40
C LEU A 214 1.51 10.51 25.24
N LYS A 215 1.35 9.35 24.64
CA LYS A 215 0.07 8.64 24.45
C LYS A 215 0.06 7.30 25.17
#